data_8189860dc68d2af356c81331a891874f
#
_entry.id   8189860dc68d2af356c81331a891874f
#
_cell.length_a   1.000
_cell.length_b   1.000
_cell.length_c   1.000
_cell.angle_alpha   90.00
_cell.angle_beta   90.00
_cell.angle_gamma   90.00
#
_symmetry.space_group_name_H-M   'P 1'
#
loop_
_entity.id
_entity.type
_entity.pdbx_description
1 polymer ?
#
loop_
_entity_poly.entity_id
_entity_poly.type
_entity_poly.pdbx_seq_one_letter_code
_entity_poly.pdbx_strand_id
1 'polypeptide(L)'
;GITARHPTIKCIASMMGSGYFTSLARSLFQPLIPETAAQQNEFNNIVAPLAEWEATNHLEQLGDRPLLLWHGLDDDVVPADESLRLQQALSETGRDKLLTCSWQPGVRHRITPEALDAAVTFFRQHL
;
A
#
# COMPACT_ATOMS: atom_id res chain seq x y z
N GLY A 1 -4.80 3.46 6.42
CA GLY A 1 -6.11 3.39 6.95
C GLY A 1 -6.22 2.98 8.41
N ILE A 2 -6.86 1.88 8.68
CA ILE A 2 -7.20 1.40 10.04
C ILE A 2 -5.94 1.28 10.91
N THR A 3 -4.90 0.69 10.39
CA THR A 3 -3.66 0.40 11.14
C THR A 3 -2.99 1.67 11.68
N ALA A 4 -2.93 2.73 10.88
CA ALA A 4 -2.31 4.00 11.29
C ALA A 4 -3.05 4.68 12.45
N ARG A 5 -4.34 4.38 12.64
CA ARG A 5 -5.20 4.97 13.68
C ARG A 5 -5.19 4.19 14.99
N HIS A 6 -4.57 3.01 15.03
CA HIS A 6 -4.56 2.15 16.21
C HIS A 6 -3.18 2.09 16.87
N PRO A 7 -2.96 2.82 17.98
CA PRO A 7 -1.66 2.88 18.65
C PRO A 7 -1.23 1.55 19.28
N THR A 8 -2.17 0.62 19.47
CA THR A 8 -1.89 -0.71 20.02
C THR A 8 -1.28 -1.69 19.02
N ILE A 9 -1.29 -1.38 17.73
CA ILE A 9 -0.67 -2.21 16.70
C ILE A 9 0.84 -2.00 16.75
N LYS A 10 1.58 -3.06 17.06
CA LYS A 10 3.04 -3.01 17.27
C LYS A 10 3.85 -3.01 15.98
N CYS A 11 3.40 -3.74 14.97
CA CYS A 11 4.05 -3.83 13.67
C CYS A 11 3.05 -4.18 12.56
N ILE A 12 3.44 -3.94 11.33
CA ILE A 12 2.57 -4.09 10.16
C ILE A 12 3.34 -4.83 9.05
N ALA A 13 2.69 -5.80 8.42
CA ALA A 13 3.17 -6.37 7.16
C ALA A 13 2.14 -6.09 6.05
N SER A 14 2.53 -5.32 5.05
CA SER A 14 1.72 -5.09 3.85
C SER A 14 2.24 -6.00 2.74
N MET A 15 1.39 -6.95 2.36
CA MET A 15 1.70 -7.95 1.35
C MET A 15 0.87 -7.66 0.10
N MET A 16 1.49 -7.06 -0.92
CA MET A 16 0.83 -6.68 -2.18
C MET A 16 -0.34 -5.70 -2.00
N GLY A 17 -0.28 -4.88 -0.97
CA GLY A 17 -1.32 -3.88 -0.70
C GLY A 17 -1.05 -2.55 -1.37
N SER A 18 -2.03 -1.67 -1.30
CA SER A 18 -1.89 -0.26 -1.68
C SER A 18 -2.20 0.64 -0.48
N GLY A 19 -1.43 1.70 -0.35
CA GLY A 19 -1.74 2.81 0.54
C GLY A 19 -2.36 4.00 -0.21
N TYR A 20 -2.60 3.86 -1.51
CA TYR A 20 -3.04 4.95 -2.40
C TYR A 20 -4.36 4.56 -3.08
N PHE A 21 -5.42 4.62 -2.31
CA PHE A 21 -6.74 4.12 -2.71
C PHE A 21 -7.32 4.86 -3.90
N THR A 22 -7.05 6.15 -4.04
CA THR A 22 -7.53 6.95 -5.17
C THR A 22 -6.92 6.46 -6.49
N SER A 23 -5.60 6.30 -6.54
CA SER A 23 -4.92 5.83 -7.75
C SER A 23 -5.30 4.38 -8.07
N LEU A 24 -5.42 3.53 -7.06
CA LEU A 24 -5.85 2.14 -7.24
C LEU A 24 -7.28 2.06 -7.78
N ALA A 25 -8.21 2.81 -7.21
CA ALA A 25 -9.60 2.85 -7.67
C ALA A 25 -9.69 3.34 -9.13
N ARG A 26 -8.92 4.36 -9.50
CA ARG A 26 -8.85 4.84 -10.88
C ARG A 26 -8.27 3.79 -11.82
N SER A 27 -7.19 3.14 -11.43
CA SER A 27 -6.56 2.10 -12.25
C SER A 27 -7.49 0.92 -12.52
N LEU A 28 -8.24 0.47 -11.51
CA LEU A 28 -9.10 -0.72 -11.62
C LEU A 28 -10.47 -0.43 -12.25
N PHE A 29 -11.07 0.70 -11.93
CA PHE A 29 -12.48 0.95 -12.24
C PHE A 29 -12.72 2.02 -13.30
N GLN A 30 -11.87 3.02 -13.43
CA GLN A 30 -12.07 4.10 -14.40
C GLN A 30 -12.20 3.61 -15.85
N PRO A 31 -11.43 2.59 -16.31
CA PRO A 31 -11.59 2.03 -17.65
C PRO A 31 -12.98 1.41 -17.92
N LEU A 32 -13.71 1.06 -16.85
CA LEU A 32 -15.05 0.47 -16.92
C LEU A 32 -16.17 1.53 -16.92
N ILE A 33 -15.81 2.78 -16.63
CA ILE A 33 -16.80 3.88 -16.57
C ILE A 33 -16.97 4.48 -17.95
N PRO A 34 -18.21 4.62 -18.47
CA PRO A 34 -18.47 5.28 -19.74
C PRO A 34 -17.89 6.69 -19.79
N GLU A 35 -17.45 7.12 -20.97
CA GLU A 35 -16.77 8.41 -21.17
C GLU A 35 -17.72 9.63 -21.14
N THR A 36 -18.93 9.49 -20.67
CA THR A 36 -19.84 10.63 -20.51
C THR A 36 -19.41 11.50 -19.33
N ALA A 37 -19.53 12.81 -19.48
CA ALA A 37 -19.16 13.76 -18.41
C ALA A 37 -19.90 13.50 -17.10
N ALA A 38 -21.20 13.15 -17.17
CA ALA A 38 -22.01 12.86 -15.98
C ALA A 38 -21.50 11.66 -15.20
N GLN A 39 -21.17 10.55 -15.88
CA GLN A 39 -20.69 9.33 -15.25
C GLN A 39 -19.25 9.48 -14.73
N GLN A 40 -18.39 10.20 -15.44
CA GLN A 40 -17.05 10.53 -14.97
C GLN A 40 -17.09 11.41 -13.71
N ASN A 41 -17.99 12.39 -13.67
CA ASN A 41 -18.17 13.24 -12.48
C ASN A 41 -18.69 12.44 -11.29
N GLU A 42 -19.64 11.54 -11.50
CA GLU A 42 -20.17 10.65 -10.45
C GLU A 42 -19.07 9.76 -9.88
N PHE A 43 -18.26 9.14 -10.75
CA PHE A 43 -17.10 8.35 -10.33
C PHE A 43 -16.09 9.18 -9.54
N ASN A 44 -15.76 10.38 -9.99
CA ASN A 44 -14.86 11.28 -9.28
C ASN A 44 -15.39 11.64 -7.89
N ASN A 45 -16.70 11.86 -7.75
CA ASN A 45 -17.33 12.14 -6.45
C ASN A 45 -17.27 10.94 -5.49
N ILE A 46 -17.32 9.72 -6.01
CA ILE A 46 -17.18 8.48 -5.22
C ILE A 46 -15.73 8.30 -4.76
N VAL A 47 -14.76 8.59 -5.62
CA VAL A 47 -13.34 8.38 -5.34
C VAL A 47 -12.73 9.47 -4.46
N ALA A 48 -13.19 10.72 -4.59
CA ALA A 48 -12.59 11.86 -3.87
C ALA A 48 -12.48 11.66 -2.35
N PRO A 49 -13.47 11.11 -1.62
CA PRO A 49 -13.35 10.88 -0.18
C PRO A 49 -12.25 9.89 0.22
N LEU A 50 -11.80 9.03 -0.70
CA LEU A 50 -10.73 8.07 -0.43
C LEU A 50 -9.37 8.75 -0.18
N ALA A 51 -9.21 9.98 -0.62
CA ALA A 51 -7.97 10.73 -0.46
C ALA A 51 -7.58 10.91 1.01
N GLU A 52 -8.53 11.03 1.93
CA GLU A 52 -8.23 11.14 3.36
C GLU A 52 -7.57 9.87 3.93
N TRP A 53 -7.75 8.73 3.28
CA TRP A 53 -7.22 7.43 3.69
C TRP A 53 -5.88 7.11 3.03
N GLU A 54 -5.38 8.00 2.18
CA GLU A 54 -4.08 7.84 1.53
C GLU A 54 -2.95 7.72 2.55
N ALA A 55 -2.01 6.83 2.27
CA ALA A 55 -0.84 6.61 3.13
C ALA A 55 -0.05 7.90 3.37
N THR A 56 -0.02 8.79 2.40
CA THR A 56 0.65 10.10 2.48
C THR A 56 0.17 10.94 3.68
N ASN A 57 -1.11 10.81 4.06
CA ASN A 57 -1.68 11.53 5.20
C ASN A 57 -1.40 10.85 6.55
N HIS A 58 -0.73 9.71 6.55
CA HIS A 58 -0.48 8.88 7.74
C HIS A 58 0.99 8.44 7.85
N LEU A 59 1.92 9.11 7.19
CA LEU A 59 3.33 8.71 7.17
C LEU A 59 3.96 8.71 8.56
N GLU A 60 3.58 9.65 9.43
CA GLU A 60 4.08 9.70 10.80
C GLU A 60 3.72 8.43 11.56
N GLN A 61 2.45 8.02 11.52
CA GLN A 61 1.97 6.83 12.21
C GLN A 61 2.49 5.53 11.58
N LEU A 62 2.69 5.50 10.26
CA LEU A 62 3.26 4.34 9.58
C LEU A 62 4.75 4.20 9.83
N GLY A 63 5.47 5.31 9.96
CA GLY A 63 6.91 5.33 10.19
C GLY A 63 7.33 5.20 11.67
N ASP A 64 6.39 5.27 12.62
CA ASP A 64 6.68 5.16 14.06
C ASP A 64 6.76 3.72 14.58
N ARG A 65 6.48 2.75 13.72
CA ARG A 65 6.48 1.31 14.05
C ARG A 65 7.10 0.47 12.94
N PRO A 66 7.57 -0.75 13.24
CA PRO A 66 8.08 -1.65 12.22
C PRO A 66 7.05 -1.92 11.13
N LEU A 67 7.44 -1.72 9.88
CA LEU A 67 6.63 -1.92 8.69
C LEU A 67 7.38 -2.78 7.68
N LEU A 68 6.76 -3.87 7.24
CA LEU A 68 7.22 -4.67 6.10
C LEU A 68 6.38 -4.33 4.88
N LEU A 69 7.03 -3.98 3.78
CA LEU A 69 6.44 -3.90 2.44
C LEU A 69 6.97 -5.06 1.61
N TRP A 70 6.10 -5.98 1.25
CA TRP A 70 6.42 -7.08 0.36
C TRP A 70 5.56 -6.98 -0.90
N HIS A 71 6.16 -7.04 -2.09
CA HIS A 71 5.41 -6.90 -3.34
C HIS A 71 6.09 -7.66 -4.49
N GLY A 72 5.28 -8.35 -5.29
CA GLY A 72 5.73 -8.90 -6.57
C GLY A 72 5.88 -7.79 -7.60
N LEU A 73 7.04 -7.73 -8.25
CA LEU A 73 7.32 -6.67 -9.25
C LEU A 73 6.50 -6.81 -10.53
N ASP A 74 5.97 -8.01 -10.80
CA ASP A 74 5.12 -8.28 -11.96
C ASP A 74 3.63 -8.32 -11.60
N ASP A 75 3.25 -7.74 -10.45
CA ASP A 75 1.87 -7.68 -10.01
C ASP A 75 1.01 -6.88 -11.01
N ASP A 76 0.00 -7.54 -11.57
CA ASP A 76 -0.90 -7.01 -12.58
C ASP A 76 -2.28 -6.62 -12.02
N VAL A 77 -2.48 -6.75 -10.72
CA VAL A 77 -3.72 -6.35 -10.03
C VAL A 77 -3.47 -5.08 -9.21
N VAL A 78 -2.53 -5.14 -8.27
CA VAL A 78 -2.05 -3.98 -7.53
C VAL A 78 -0.61 -3.71 -7.96
N PRO A 79 -0.35 -2.69 -8.78
CA PRO A 79 1.00 -2.41 -9.27
C PRO A 79 1.99 -2.24 -8.12
N ALA A 80 3.20 -2.80 -8.27
CA ALA A 80 4.28 -2.65 -7.29
C ALA A 80 4.63 -1.18 -7.03
N ASP A 81 4.38 -0.29 -7.99
CA ASP A 81 4.57 1.15 -7.85
C ASP A 81 3.82 1.74 -6.65
N GLU A 82 2.71 1.16 -6.25
CA GLU A 82 1.97 1.57 -5.05
C GLU A 82 2.82 1.42 -3.77
N SER A 83 3.51 0.29 -3.63
CA SER A 83 4.41 0.05 -2.50
C SER A 83 5.73 0.83 -2.62
N LEU A 84 6.28 0.95 -3.83
CA LEU A 84 7.49 1.75 -4.09
C LEU A 84 7.25 3.24 -3.78
N ARG A 85 6.08 3.75 -4.13
CA ARG A 85 5.67 5.12 -3.80
C ARG A 85 5.62 5.36 -2.29
N LEU A 86 5.10 4.40 -1.53
CA LEU A 86 5.08 4.50 -0.07
C LEU A 86 6.49 4.44 0.52
N GLN A 87 7.34 3.55 0.03
CA GLN A 87 8.76 3.51 0.42
C GLN A 87 9.42 4.86 0.21
N GLN A 88 9.26 5.44 -0.98
CA GLN A 88 9.83 6.73 -1.33
C GLN A 88 9.33 7.85 -0.41
N ALA A 89 8.03 7.91 -0.15
CA ALA A 89 7.43 8.92 0.73
C ALA A 89 7.96 8.83 2.17
N LEU A 90 8.12 7.62 2.70
CA LEU A 90 8.70 7.40 4.03
C LEU A 90 10.18 7.81 4.06
N SER A 91 10.94 7.47 3.03
CA SER A 91 12.36 7.83 2.93
C SER A 91 12.58 9.34 2.82
N GLU A 92 11.84 10.01 1.95
CA GLU A 92 11.94 11.47 1.76
C GLU A 92 11.57 12.27 3.01
N THR A 93 10.74 11.72 3.87
CA THR A 93 10.33 12.36 5.14
C THR A 93 11.14 11.89 6.34
N GLY A 94 12.19 11.08 6.14
CA GLY A 94 13.02 10.56 7.22
C GLY A 94 12.35 9.54 8.13
N ARG A 95 11.28 8.87 7.64
CA ARG A 95 10.44 7.93 8.40
C ARG A 95 10.64 6.47 8.00
N ASP A 96 11.77 6.13 7.41
CA ASP A 96 12.06 4.78 6.90
C ASP A 96 12.95 3.94 7.81
N LYS A 97 13.24 4.40 9.01
CA LYS A 97 14.17 3.72 9.96
C LYS A 97 13.69 2.33 10.38
N LEU A 98 12.38 2.13 10.47
CA LEU A 98 11.75 0.87 10.87
C LEU A 98 11.12 0.14 9.68
N LEU A 99 11.44 0.56 8.46
CA LEU A 99 10.91 0.00 7.23
C LEU A 99 11.80 -1.15 6.74
N THR A 100 11.16 -2.26 6.40
CA THR A 100 11.75 -3.39 5.68
C THR A 100 11.02 -3.55 4.35
N CYS A 101 11.74 -3.62 3.25
CA CYS A 101 11.17 -3.83 1.92
C CYS A 101 11.69 -5.11 1.30
N SER A 102 10.81 -5.81 0.60
CA SER A 102 11.14 -7.01 -0.17
C SER A 102 10.41 -6.97 -1.50
N TRP A 103 11.15 -6.75 -2.59
CA TRP A 103 10.65 -6.69 -3.95
C TRP A 103 11.00 -7.97 -4.68
N GLN A 104 9.99 -8.63 -5.27
CA GLN A 104 10.14 -9.97 -5.83
C GLN A 104 9.99 -9.98 -7.36
N PRO A 105 11.10 -10.07 -8.11
CA PRO A 105 11.04 -10.21 -9.57
C PRO A 105 10.32 -11.49 -9.99
N GLY A 106 9.53 -11.42 -11.05
CA GLY A 106 8.81 -12.56 -11.61
C GLY A 106 7.59 -13.00 -10.81
N VAL A 107 7.23 -12.29 -9.73
CA VAL A 107 6.06 -12.59 -8.92
C VAL A 107 4.92 -11.64 -9.27
N ARG A 108 3.76 -12.21 -9.59
CA ARG A 108 2.52 -11.49 -9.86
C ARG A 108 1.73 -11.30 -8.56
N HIS A 109 0.41 -11.08 -8.66
CA HIS A 109 -0.47 -10.84 -7.51
C HIS A 109 -0.77 -12.16 -6.77
N ARG A 110 0.19 -12.64 -5.98
CA ARG A 110 0.04 -13.87 -5.18
C ARG A 110 0.96 -13.89 -3.96
N ILE A 111 0.54 -14.59 -2.92
CA ILE A 111 1.38 -14.90 -1.77
C ILE A 111 2.19 -16.15 -2.09
N THR A 112 3.51 -16.03 -2.12
CA THR A 112 4.43 -17.14 -2.31
C THR A 112 4.86 -17.73 -0.96
N PRO A 113 5.46 -18.96 -0.92
CA PRO A 113 6.07 -19.47 0.31
C PRO A 113 7.11 -18.50 0.90
N GLU A 114 7.91 -17.86 0.06
CA GLU A 114 8.90 -16.86 0.47
C GLU A 114 8.25 -15.63 1.10
N ALA A 115 7.07 -15.23 0.61
CA ALA A 115 6.28 -14.15 1.20
C ALA A 115 5.84 -14.49 2.63
N LEU A 116 5.35 -15.72 2.84
CA LEU A 116 4.95 -16.18 4.16
C LEU A 116 6.15 -16.25 5.12
N ASP A 117 7.28 -16.77 4.66
CA ASP A 117 8.51 -16.84 5.45
C ASP A 117 8.99 -15.43 5.84
N ALA A 118 8.94 -14.48 4.92
CA ALA A 118 9.28 -13.09 5.20
C ALA A 118 8.37 -12.48 6.28
N ALA A 119 7.06 -12.70 6.18
CA ALA A 119 6.09 -12.22 7.16
C ALA A 119 6.30 -12.85 8.54
N VAL A 120 6.51 -14.17 8.61
CA VAL A 120 6.76 -14.89 9.86
C VAL A 120 8.04 -14.40 10.51
N THR A 121 9.13 -14.27 9.75
CA THR A 121 10.42 -13.76 10.25
C THR A 121 10.25 -12.35 10.81
N PHE A 122 9.56 -11.47 10.07
CA PHE A 122 9.31 -10.11 10.49
C PHE A 122 8.50 -10.05 11.80
N PHE A 123 7.42 -10.81 11.91
CA PHE A 123 6.62 -10.83 13.13
C PHE A 123 7.38 -11.41 14.34
N ARG A 124 8.23 -12.42 14.13
CA ARG A 124 9.09 -12.95 15.21
C ARG A 124 10.08 -11.92 15.73
N GLN A 125 10.56 -11.02 14.87
CA GLN A 125 11.50 -9.96 15.26
C GLN A 125 10.82 -8.82 16.04
N HIS A 126 9.52 -8.59 15.81
CA HIS A 126 8.85 -7.37 16.28
C HIS A 126 7.65 -7.59 17.20
N LEU A 127 7.32 -8.83 17.50
CA LEU A 127 6.24 -9.17 18.46
C LEU A 127 6.74 -9.67 19.83
#